data_5aec79977d83edfbcbc94a667861ea5a
#
_entry.id   5aec79977d83edfbcbc94a667861ea5a
#
_cell.length_a   1.000
_cell.length_b   1.000
_cell.length_c   1.000
_cell.angle_alpha   90.00
_cell.angle_beta   90.00
_cell.angle_gamma   90.00
#
_symmetry.space_group_name_H-M   'P 1'
#
loop_
_entity.id
_entity.type
_entity.pdbx_description
1 polymer ?
#
loop_
_entity_poly.entity_id
_entity_poly.type
_entity_poly.pdbx_seq_one_letter_code
_entity_poly.pdbx_strand_id
1 'polypeptide(L)'
;MPAAVRKSRPTRPDPVDRKYALGIWGLMVAGVVFVFSASYPRFGRPDADGNAGNPFTLLYDRLQDLGVALAVMIIASLTRPETIRRFAKLGLVVTIAAMCMTFIPGVGVMHGGAPRWVKLPFIPEFQPSEFAKIAFIAFIALALARKDEGDDTARNTWLTLAAATGIMVVLLLAQSDQGMATIFVIIALLMAFLAGADGRWLTGITTSLFIGGLVYAHHVPYRWKRITAFLNPEGDMGDTSYQIIRMLIALSRGGVAGHGLGLSPDKWASLPEPYTDSIFSVIGGELGLLGGLAMLAAVGYLTWRALDIARRSRSTYGWYLAAGAAVALGIQAVLHIAVNTSMIPCTGLTLPFISHGGSSLISAAALAGIVLSVSRFTRPETVPR
;
A
#
# COMPACT_ATOMS: atom_id res chain seq x y z
N MET A 1 -33.48 -10.58 3.33
CA MET A 1 -33.93 -9.17 3.49
C MET A 1 -33.17 -8.57 4.66
N PRO A 2 -32.29 -7.60 4.49
CA PRO A 2 -31.72 -6.89 5.64
C PRO A 2 -32.75 -5.88 6.13
N ALA A 3 -32.98 -5.89 7.46
CA ALA A 3 -33.90 -5.00 8.14
C ALA A 3 -33.55 -3.54 7.86
N ALA A 4 -34.58 -2.74 7.57
CA ALA A 4 -34.46 -1.31 7.32
C ALA A 4 -33.62 -0.61 8.39
N VAL A 5 -32.52 0.00 7.98
CA VAL A 5 -31.62 0.74 8.85
C VAL A 5 -32.34 2.00 9.33
N ARG A 6 -32.84 1.95 10.54
CA ARG A 6 -33.42 3.08 11.26
C ARG A 6 -32.34 4.18 11.35
N LYS A 7 -32.61 5.37 10.83
CA LYS A 7 -31.79 6.58 11.02
C LYS A 7 -31.63 6.84 12.51
N SER A 8 -30.60 6.32 13.14
CA SER A 8 -30.29 6.54 14.55
C SER A 8 -29.54 7.87 14.71
N ARG A 9 -29.94 8.64 15.75
CA ARG A 9 -29.27 9.88 16.16
C ARG A 9 -27.75 9.65 16.34
N PRO A 10 -26.92 10.69 16.15
CA PRO A 10 -25.48 10.58 16.33
C PRO A 10 -25.16 10.13 17.77
N THR A 11 -24.80 8.88 17.92
CA THR A 11 -24.32 8.32 19.18
C THR A 11 -22.93 8.88 19.48
N ARG A 12 -22.58 9.05 20.75
CA ARG A 12 -21.23 9.43 21.17
C ARG A 12 -20.24 8.41 20.58
N PRO A 13 -19.07 8.87 20.07
CA PRO A 13 -18.06 7.97 19.54
C PRO A 13 -17.50 7.08 20.65
N ASP A 14 -17.36 5.80 20.36
CA ASP A 14 -16.69 4.83 21.23
C ASP A 14 -15.16 5.07 21.23
N PRO A 15 -14.40 4.53 22.19
CA PRO A 15 -12.95 4.57 22.14
C PRO A 15 -12.43 3.80 20.91
N VAL A 16 -11.30 4.24 20.39
CA VAL A 16 -10.64 3.57 19.24
C VAL A 16 -10.24 2.12 19.58
N ASP A 17 -10.20 1.26 18.57
CA ASP A 17 -9.73 -0.12 18.73
C ASP A 17 -8.24 -0.14 19.11
N ARG A 18 -7.98 -0.38 20.40
CA ARG A 18 -6.61 -0.36 20.96
C ARG A 18 -5.71 -1.45 20.37
N LYS A 19 -6.26 -2.64 20.08
CA LYS A 19 -5.47 -3.76 19.54
C LYS A 19 -4.95 -3.43 18.15
N TYR A 20 -5.81 -2.86 17.30
CA TYR A 20 -5.42 -2.40 15.97
C TYR A 20 -4.41 -1.25 16.04
N ALA A 21 -4.66 -0.24 16.88
CA ALA A 21 -3.77 0.90 17.06
C ALA A 21 -2.36 0.46 17.53
N LEU A 22 -2.28 -0.40 18.53
CA LEU A 22 -0.99 -0.93 19.05
C LEU A 22 -0.26 -1.75 18.00
N GLY A 23 -0.97 -2.55 17.20
CA GLY A 23 -0.37 -3.31 16.11
C GLY A 23 0.23 -2.42 15.03
N ILE A 24 -0.47 -1.36 14.60
CA ILE A 24 0.07 -0.36 13.65
C ILE A 24 1.30 0.35 14.25
N TRP A 25 1.23 0.73 15.52
CA TRP A 25 2.36 1.32 16.24
C TRP A 25 3.58 0.38 16.25
N GLY A 26 3.36 -0.90 16.53
CA GLY A 26 4.41 -1.93 16.49
C GLY A 26 5.07 -2.04 15.12
N LEU A 27 4.28 -2.02 14.02
CA LEU A 27 4.84 -2.01 12.66
C LEU A 27 5.63 -0.73 12.36
N MET A 28 5.13 0.45 12.76
CA MET A 28 5.86 1.71 12.56
C MET A 28 7.20 1.73 13.29
N VAL A 29 7.26 1.22 14.54
CA VAL A 29 8.50 1.08 15.31
C VAL A 29 9.45 0.08 14.64
N ALA A 30 8.95 -1.08 14.22
CA ALA A 30 9.73 -2.04 13.45
C ALA A 30 10.28 -1.42 12.15
N GLY A 31 9.48 -0.60 11.47
CA GLY A 31 9.91 0.13 10.27
C GLY A 31 11.10 1.06 10.54
N VAL A 32 11.11 1.78 11.67
CA VAL A 32 12.27 2.61 12.05
C VAL A 32 13.52 1.75 12.25
N VAL A 33 13.39 0.64 12.96
CA VAL A 33 14.51 -0.27 13.26
C VAL A 33 15.07 -0.87 11.96
N PHE A 34 14.22 -1.41 11.08
CA PHE A 34 14.67 -2.08 9.86
C PHE A 34 15.18 -1.10 8.81
N VAL A 35 14.57 0.10 8.66
CA VAL A 35 15.09 1.13 7.76
C VAL A 35 16.46 1.59 8.23
N PHE A 36 16.67 1.84 9.53
CA PHE A 36 17.97 2.18 10.07
C PHE A 36 18.98 1.06 9.84
N SER A 37 18.62 -0.19 10.15
CA SER A 37 19.49 -1.34 9.93
C SER A 37 19.88 -1.49 8.45
N ALA A 38 18.93 -1.31 7.52
CA ALA A 38 19.16 -1.46 6.09
C ALA A 38 19.97 -0.31 5.49
N SER A 39 19.86 0.90 6.04
CA SER A 39 20.53 2.10 5.51
C SER A 39 21.94 2.30 6.04
N TYR A 40 22.21 1.82 7.24
CA TYR A 40 23.50 2.01 7.92
C TYR A 40 24.74 1.66 7.07
N PRO A 41 24.77 0.53 6.31
CA PRO A 41 25.92 0.18 5.48
C PRO A 41 26.19 1.15 4.35
N ARG A 42 25.16 1.75 3.76
CA ARG A 42 25.29 2.64 2.60
C ARG A 42 25.85 4.00 3.01
N PHE A 43 25.40 4.53 4.13
CA PHE A 43 25.77 5.87 4.61
C PHE A 43 26.96 5.86 5.59
N GLY A 44 27.31 4.70 6.14
CA GLY A 44 28.48 4.55 7.00
C GLY A 44 29.81 4.33 6.28
N ARG A 45 29.78 4.19 4.92
CA ARG A 45 31.01 4.07 4.10
C ARG A 45 31.37 5.45 3.53
N PRO A 46 32.69 5.78 3.49
CA PRO A 46 33.16 6.92 2.72
C PRO A 46 32.79 6.76 1.22
N ASP A 47 32.38 7.87 0.59
CA ASP A 47 32.22 7.93 -0.86
C ASP A 47 33.59 7.83 -1.59
N ALA A 48 33.57 7.89 -2.92
CA ALA A 48 34.80 7.84 -3.74
C ALA A 48 35.76 9.01 -3.44
N ASP A 49 35.24 10.10 -2.86
CA ASP A 49 36.00 11.30 -2.48
C ASP A 49 36.49 11.27 -1.03
N GLY A 50 36.22 10.14 -0.30
CA GLY A 50 36.65 9.94 1.08
C GLY A 50 35.75 10.61 2.13
N ASN A 51 34.61 11.18 1.74
CA ASN A 51 33.67 11.79 2.68
C ASN A 51 32.75 10.70 3.27
N ALA A 52 32.82 10.51 4.59
CA ALA A 52 31.88 9.62 5.30
C ALA A 52 30.48 10.26 5.29
N GLY A 53 29.52 9.60 4.66
CA GLY A 53 28.12 9.98 4.78
C GLY A 53 27.65 9.85 6.23
N ASN A 54 26.68 10.66 6.63
CA ASN A 54 26.09 10.52 7.96
C ASN A 54 25.12 9.33 7.97
N PRO A 55 25.40 8.22 8.68
CA PRO A 55 24.53 7.04 8.72
C PRO A 55 23.16 7.31 9.36
N PHE A 56 23.01 8.45 10.06
CA PHE A 56 21.76 8.83 10.70
C PHE A 56 20.84 9.68 9.79
N THR A 57 21.29 10.10 8.60
CA THR A 57 20.49 10.96 7.71
C THR A 57 19.12 10.33 7.41
N LEU A 58 19.10 9.09 6.94
CA LEU A 58 17.84 8.39 6.65
C LEU A 58 17.01 8.13 7.93
N LEU A 59 17.64 7.97 9.08
CA LEU A 59 16.92 7.84 10.36
C LEU A 59 16.19 9.14 10.70
N TYR A 60 16.85 10.31 10.54
CA TYR A 60 16.19 11.61 10.76
C TYR A 60 15.03 11.84 9.80
N ASP A 61 15.22 11.57 8.52
CA ASP A 61 14.15 11.67 7.52
C ASP A 61 12.99 10.74 7.89
N ARG A 62 13.30 9.50 8.28
CA ARG A 62 12.28 8.53 8.71
C ARG A 62 11.52 8.97 9.97
N LEU A 63 12.19 9.59 10.93
CA LEU A 63 11.55 10.10 12.15
C LEU A 63 10.65 11.32 11.86
N GLN A 64 11.06 12.19 10.94
CA GLN A 64 10.22 13.30 10.48
C GLN A 64 8.96 12.78 9.78
N ASP A 65 9.13 11.85 8.83
CA ASP A 65 8.00 11.20 8.13
C ASP A 65 7.07 10.50 9.12
N LEU A 66 7.61 9.83 10.14
CA LEU A 66 6.84 9.18 11.19
C LEU A 66 6.03 10.19 12.00
N GLY A 67 6.61 11.34 12.34
CA GLY A 67 5.91 12.41 13.04
C GLY A 67 4.70 12.92 12.23
N VAL A 68 4.89 13.17 10.93
CA VAL A 68 3.82 13.57 10.02
C VAL A 68 2.78 12.46 9.87
N ALA A 69 3.21 11.22 9.68
CA ALA A 69 2.33 10.06 9.54
C ALA A 69 1.45 9.84 10.78
N LEU A 70 2.02 9.98 11.99
CA LEU A 70 1.27 9.90 13.24
C LEU A 70 0.23 11.03 13.37
N ALA A 71 0.61 12.26 13.03
CA ALA A 71 -0.33 13.38 13.01
C ALA A 71 -1.50 13.12 12.04
N VAL A 72 -1.20 12.66 10.83
CA VAL A 72 -2.21 12.31 9.81
C VAL A 72 -3.09 11.15 10.29
N MET A 73 -2.52 10.11 10.91
CA MET A 73 -3.29 8.99 11.47
C MET A 73 -4.25 9.45 12.56
N ILE A 74 -3.79 10.33 13.46
CA ILE A 74 -4.63 10.90 14.52
C ILE A 74 -5.77 11.73 13.91
N ILE A 75 -5.46 12.64 12.98
CA ILE A 75 -6.47 13.48 12.31
C ILE A 75 -7.50 12.60 11.59
N ALA A 76 -7.03 11.60 10.83
CA ALA A 76 -7.91 10.67 10.14
C ALA A 76 -8.78 9.87 11.11
N SER A 77 -8.24 9.43 12.27
CA SER A 77 -8.98 8.71 13.30
C SER A 77 -10.04 9.55 14.01
N LEU A 78 -9.83 10.86 14.08
CA LEU A 78 -10.79 11.82 14.65
C LEU A 78 -11.86 12.27 13.65
N THR A 79 -11.57 12.15 12.34
CA THR A 79 -12.48 12.53 11.27
C THR A 79 -13.63 11.53 11.17
N ARG A 80 -14.88 12.01 11.14
CA ARG A 80 -16.06 11.13 11.02
C ARG A 80 -16.15 10.52 9.63
N PRO A 81 -16.56 9.24 9.47
CA PRO A 81 -16.76 8.63 8.16
C PRO A 81 -17.70 9.42 7.25
N GLU A 82 -18.73 10.07 7.82
CA GLU A 82 -19.69 10.91 7.08
C GLU A 82 -19.01 12.14 6.45
N THR A 83 -18.01 12.70 7.12
CA THR A 83 -17.20 13.81 6.57
C THR A 83 -16.39 13.33 5.37
N ILE A 84 -15.76 12.16 5.48
CA ILE A 84 -15.02 11.54 4.36
C ILE A 84 -15.98 11.26 3.20
N ARG A 85 -17.17 10.72 3.48
CA ARG A 85 -18.24 10.49 2.49
C ARG A 85 -18.59 11.76 1.72
N ARG A 86 -18.75 12.89 2.43
CA ARG A 86 -19.10 14.18 1.83
C ARG A 86 -18.05 14.67 0.84
N PHE A 87 -16.78 14.48 1.14
CA PHE A 87 -15.68 14.94 0.31
C PHE A 87 -15.10 13.90 -0.65
N ALA A 88 -15.65 12.68 -0.69
CA ALA A 88 -15.11 11.57 -1.49
C ALA A 88 -14.99 11.89 -3.00
N LYS A 89 -16.01 12.56 -3.59
CA LYS A 89 -15.96 12.96 -5.00
C LYS A 89 -14.92 14.05 -5.26
N LEU A 90 -14.88 15.07 -4.41
CA LEU A 90 -13.90 16.16 -4.50
C LEU A 90 -12.49 15.60 -4.33
N GLY A 91 -12.27 14.73 -3.35
CA GLY A 91 -10.98 14.07 -3.12
C GLY A 91 -10.49 13.31 -4.35
N LEU A 92 -11.37 12.57 -5.03
CA LEU A 92 -11.01 11.86 -6.26
C LEU A 92 -10.58 12.84 -7.37
N VAL A 93 -11.34 13.92 -7.59
CA VAL A 93 -11.01 14.93 -8.61
C VAL A 93 -9.67 15.62 -8.31
N VAL A 94 -9.46 16.00 -7.05
CA VAL A 94 -8.20 16.65 -6.61
C VAL A 94 -7.00 15.72 -6.80
N THR A 95 -7.14 14.44 -6.45
CA THR A 95 -6.03 13.49 -6.62
C THR A 95 -5.77 13.15 -8.09
N ILE A 96 -6.79 13.07 -8.96
CA ILE A 96 -6.62 12.95 -10.41
C ILE A 96 -5.84 14.18 -10.94
N ALA A 97 -6.23 15.39 -10.55
CA ALA A 97 -5.51 16.60 -10.94
C ALA A 97 -4.05 16.58 -10.47
N ALA A 98 -3.79 16.15 -9.22
CA ALA A 98 -2.44 15.99 -8.70
C ALA A 98 -1.62 14.93 -9.47
N MET A 99 -2.25 13.82 -9.88
CA MET A 99 -1.60 12.83 -10.75
C MET A 99 -1.27 13.41 -12.13
N CYS A 100 -2.13 14.25 -12.71
CA CYS A 100 -1.84 14.93 -13.97
C CYS A 100 -0.67 15.93 -13.84
N MET A 101 -0.45 16.53 -12.67
CA MET A 101 0.67 17.46 -12.43
C MET A 101 2.05 16.78 -12.61
N THR A 102 2.16 15.47 -12.48
CA THR A 102 3.43 14.75 -12.71
C THR A 102 3.95 14.88 -14.14
N PHE A 103 3.09 15.22 -15.10
CA PHE A 103 3.44 15.42 -16.51
C PHE A 103 3.81 16.87 -16.85
N ILE A 104 3.67 17.80 -15.91
CA ILE A 104 3.95 19.23 -16.15
C ILE A 104 5.46 19.47 -15.95
N PRO A 105 6.18 19.98 -16.97
CA PRO A 105 7.58 20.35 -16.82
C PRO A 105 7.80 21.35 -15.68
N GLY A 106 8.80 21.13 -14.85
CA GLY A 106 9.12 21.98 -13.69
C GLY A 106 8.30 21.69 -12.42
N VAL A 107 7.24 20.89 -12.49
CA VAL A 107 6.43 20.43 -11.35
C VAL A 107 6.61 18.92 -11.15
N GLY A 108 6.51 18.16 -12.23
CA GLY A 108 6.76 16.74 -12.23
C GLY A 108 8.25 16.43 -12.13
N VAL A 109 8.59 15.47 -11.26
CA VAL A 109 9.96 14.98 -11.05
C VAL A 109 10.05 13.54 -11.51
N MET A 110 11.09 13.22 -12.26
CA MET A 110 11.37 11.89 -12.77
C MET A 110 12.40 11.18 -11.88
N HIS A 111 12.01 10.03 -11.33
CA HIS A 111 12.94 9.10 -10.71
C HIS A 111 12.96 7.80 -11.51
N GLY A 112 14.17 7.35 -11.89
CA GLY A 112 14.32 6.14 -12.73
C GLY A 112 13.62 6.25 -14.08
N GLY A 113 13.53 7.46 -14.66
CA GLY A 113 12.88 7.70 -15.96
C GLY A 113 11.34 7.70 -15.95
N ALA A 114 10.71 7.67 -14.78
CA ALA A 114 9.26 7.63 -14.64
C ALA A 114 8.73 8.89 -13.93
N PRO A 115 7.75 9.63 -14.51
CA PRO A 115 7.17 10.85 -13.93
C PRO A 115 6.12 10.50 -12.88
N ARG A 116 6.55 10.19 -11.66
CA ARG A 116 5.66 9.72 -10.57
C ARG A 116 5.53 10.70 -9.41
N TRP A 117 6.42 11.68 -9.34
CA TRP A 117 6.57 12.57 -8.19
C TRP A 117 6.22 13.99 -8.55
N VAL A 118 5.76 14.73 -7.57
CA VAL A 118 5.44 16.16 -7.69
C VAL A 118 6.26 16.92 -6.66
N LYS A 119 6.93 18.00 -7.11
CA LYS A 119 7.65 18.94 -6.28
C LYS A 119 7.01 20.31 -6.40
N LEU A 120 6.52 20.83 -5.29
CA LEU A 120 5.95 22.16 -5.19
C LEU A 120 6.84 23.04 -4.31
N PRO A 121 6.83 24.38 -4.49
CA PRO A 121 7.51 25.28 -3.57
C PRO A 121 7.02 25.04 -2.13
N PHE A 122 7.94 24.95 -1.18
CA PHE A 122 7.67 24.81 0.27
C PHE A 122 7.01 23.48 0.70
N ILE A 123 6.77 22.53 -0.21
CA ILE A 123 6.23 21.22 0.11
C ILE A 123 7.28 20.18 -0.26
N PRO A 124 7.58 19.22 0.65
CA PRO A 124 8.42 18.08 0.30
C PRO A 124 7.89 17.34 -0.93
N GLU A 125 8.78 16.73 -1.68
CA GLU A 125 8.42 15.93 -2.83
C GLU A 125 7.51 14.77 -2.41
N PHE A 126 6.41 14.57 -3.14
CA PHE A 126 5.43 13.55 -2.81
C PHE A 126 4.92 12.80 -4.05
N GLN A 127 4.45 11.57 -3.82
CA GLN A 127 3.89 10.72 -4.86
C GLN A 127 2.35 10.80 -4.83
N PRO A 128 1.71 11.45 -5.82
CA PRO A 128 0.26 11.62 -5.83
C PRO A 128 -0.55 10.32 -5.83
N SER A 129 -0.04 9.25 -6.45
CA SER A 129 -0.72 7.95 -6.51
C SER A 129 -0.92 7.31 -5.13
N GLU A 130 -0.04 7.58 -4.16
CA GLU A 130 -0.20 7.11 -2.79
C GLU A 130 -1.43 7.74 -2.11
N PHE A 131 -1.66 9.02 -2.31
CA PHE A 131 -2.83 9.73 -1.78
C PHE A 131 -4.10 9.44 -2.60
N ALA A 132 -3.96 9.23 -3.91
CA ALA A 132 -5.05 8.83 -4.78
C ALA A 132 -5.70 7.52 -4.35
N LYS A 133 -4.94 6.60 -3.77
CA LYS A 133 -5.43 5.35 -3.16
C LYS A 133 -6.52 5.61 -2.12
N ILE A 134 -6.30 6.60 -1.23
CA ILE A 134 -7.24 6.97 -0.16
C ILE A 134 -8.53 7.53 -0.76
N ALA A 135 -8.41 8.47 -1.69
CA ALA A 135 -9.55 9.12 -2.35
C ALA A 135 -10.35 8.12 -3.21
N PHE A 136 -9.65 7.22 -3.90
CA PHE A 136 -10.26 6.15 -4.69
C PHE A 136 -11.09 5.22 -3.81
N ILE A 137 -10.54 4.72 -2.69
CA ILE A 137 -11.26 3.87 -1.74
C ILE A 137 -12.49 4.59 -1.20
N ALA A 138 -12.36 5.86 -0.80
CA ALA A 138 -13.47 6.65 -0.30
C ALA A 138 -14.59 6.83 -1.35
N PHE A 139 -14.21 7.04 -2.62
CA PHE A 139 -15.15 7.18 -3.72
C PHE A 139 -15.85 5.86 -4.08
N ILE A 140 -15.10 4.75 -4.17
CA ILE A 140 -15.68 3.43 -4.42
C ILE A 140 -16.62 3.03 -3.28
N ALA A 141 -16.21 3.27 -2.02
CA ALA A 141 -17.06 3.05 -0.85
C ALA A 141 -18.37 3.85 -0.94
N LEU A 142 -18.33 5.10 -1.44
CA LEU A 142 -19.52 5.92 -1.66
C LEU A 142 -20.44 5.31 -2.72
N ALA A 143 -19.88 4.86 -3.85
CA ALA A 143 -20.66 4.27 -4.93
C ALA A 143 -21.37 2.97 -4.46
N LEU A 144 -20.62 2.10 -3.77
CA LEU A 144 -21.14 0.84 -3.24
C LEU A 144 -22.19 1.06 -2.14
N ALA A 145 -21.95 2.02 -1.24
CA ALA A 145 -22.91 2.35 -0.19
C ALA A 145 -24.23 2.88 -0.76
N ARG A 146 -24.19 3.73 -1.79
CA ARG A 146 -25.40 4.25 -2.45
C ARG A 146 -26.21 3.14 -3.11
N LYS A 147 -25.56 2.15 -3.73
CA LYS A 147 -26.23 0.97 -4.26
C LYS A 147 -26.98 0.20 -3.17
N ASP A 148 -26.33 -0.08 -2.05
CA ASP A 148 -26.93 -0.87 -0.96
C ASP A 148 -27.99 -0.09 -0.17
N GLU A 149 -27.89 1.24 -0.15
CA GLU A 149 -28.88 2.15 0.43
C GLU A 149 -30.10 2.36 -0.49
N GLY A 150 -30.03 1.88 -1.74
CA GLY A 150 -31.11 2.00 -2.74
C GLY A 150 -31.14 3.36 -3.45
N ASP A 151 -30.12 4.19 -3.27
CA ASP A 151 -30.00 5.52 -3.88
C ASP A 151 -29.48 5.45 -5.33
N ASP A 152 -28.97 4.28 -5.75
CA ASP A 152 -28.41 4.07 -7.10
C ASP A 152 -28.69 2.66 -7.61
N THR A 153 -28.68 2.50 -8.94
CA THR A 153 -28.85 1.19 -9.58
C THR A 153 -27.54 0.41 -9.57
N ALA A 154 -27.64 -0.92 -9.48
CA ALA A 154 -26.45 -1.78 -9.56
C ALA A 154 -25.65 -1.52 -10.85
N ARG A 155 -26.33 -1.32 -11.99
CA ARG A 155 -25.68 -1.02 -13.29
C ARG A 155 -24.82 0.25 -13.20
N ASN A 156 -25.38 1.35 -12.71
CA ASN A 156 -24.66 2.62 -12.58
C ASN A 156 -23.47 2.49 -11.62
N THR A 157 -23.64 1.75 -10.54
CA THR A 157 -22.54 1.50 -9.58
C THR A 157 -21.38 0.77 -10.23
N TRP A 158 -21.66 -0.32 -10.98
CA TRP A 158 -20.60 -1.07 -11.65
C TRP A 158 -19.91 -0.26 -12.75
N LEU A 159 -20.66 0.54 -13.51
CA LEU A 159 -20.09 1.46 -14.50
C LEU A 159 -19.23 2.54 -13.83
N THR A 160 -19.67 3.10 -12.72
CA THR A 160 -18.90 4.10 -11.95
C THR A 160 -17.59 3.50 -11.42
N LEU A 161 -17.66 2.27 -10.89
CA LEU A 161 -16.47 1.54 -10.40
C LEU A 161 -15.50 1.27 -11.55
N ALA A 162 -15.98 0.77 -12.67
CA ALA A 162 -15.16 0.49 -13.85
C ALA A 162 -14.53 1.77 -14.43
N ALA A 163 -15.30 2.86 -14.53
CA ALA A 163 -14.81 4.14 -15.05
C ALA A 163 -13.73 4.74 -14.13
N ALA A 164 -13.98 4.79 -12.81
CA ALA A 164 -13.00 5.29 -11.86
C ALA A 164 -11.71 4.46 -11.86
N THR A 165 -11.84 3.14 -11.89
CA THR A 165 -10.68 2.22 -11.98
C THR A 165 -9.93 2.42 -13.29
N GLY A 166 -10.65 2.51 -14.42
CA GLY A 166 -10.06 2.72 -15.74
C GLY A 166 -9.26 4.02 -15.83
N ILE A 167 -9.81 5.13 -15.32
CA ILE A 167 -9.11 6.43 -15.28
C ILE A 167 -7.81 6.31 -14.47
N MET A 168 -7.87 5.71 -13.26
CA MET A 168 -6.69 5.52 -12.42
C MET A 168 -5.64 4.66 -13.09
N VAL A 169 -6.04 3.54 -13.68
CA VAL A 169 -5.13 2.63 -14.38
C VAL A 169 -4.45 3.32 -15.57
N VAL A 170 -5.20 4.06 -16.39
CA VAL A 170 -4.63 4.79 -17.54
C VAL A 170 -3.59 5.81 -17.08
N LEU A 171 -3.88 6.60 -16.05
CA LEU A 171 -2.94 7.58 -15.49
C LEU A 171 -1.69 6.89 -14.93
N LEU A 172 -1.84 5.80 -14.19
CA LEU A 172 -0.72 5.05 -13.60
C LEU A 172 0.15 4.37 -14.66
N LEU A 173 -0.46 3.83 -15.71
CA LEU A 173 0.28 3.27 -16.85
C LEU A 173 1.05 4.35 -17.62
N ALA A 174 0.48 5.56 -17.77
CA ALA A 174 1.16 6.71 -18.36
C ALA A 174 2.35 7.17 -17.48
N GLN A 175 2.25 7.08 -16.15
CA GLN A 175 3.34 7.32 -15.20
C GLN A 175 4.34 6.14 -15.11
N SER A 176 4.17 5.10 -15.93
CA SER A 176 4.95 3.86 -15.85
C SER A 176 4.91 3.16 -14.48
N ASP A 177 3.83 3.35 -13.71
CA ASP A 177 3.63 2.78 -12.38
C ASP A 177 2.69 1.58 -12.40
N GLN A 178 3.21 0.43 -12.84
CA GLN A 178 2.43 -0.81 -12.95
C GLN A 178 2.07 -1.40 -11.60
N GLY A 179 2.96 -1.27 -10.62
CA GLY A 179 2.73 -1.77 -9.27
C GLY A 179 1.49 -1.14 -8.66
N MET A 180 1.41 0.19 -8.70
CA MET A 180 0.24 0.92 -8.23
C MET A 180 -1.01 0.63 -9.07
N ALA A 181 -0.91 0.54 -10.41
CA ALA A 181 -2.02 0.17 -11.27
C ALA A 181 -2.62 -1.19 -10.86
N THR A 182 -1.77 -2.17 -10.59
CA THR A 182 -2.20 -3.50 -10.09
C THR A 182 -2.92 -3.39 -8.76
N ILE A 183 -2.41 -2.58 -7.81
CA ILE A 183 -3.07 -2.36 -6.51
C ILE A 183 -4.48 -1.77 -6.70
N PHE A 184 -4.65 -0.75 -7.55
CA PHE A 184 -5.96 -0.13 -7.78
C PHE A 184 -6.96 -1.11 -8.37
N VAL A 185 -6.54 -1.94 -9.34
CA VAL A 185 -7.37 -3.01 -9.91
C VAL A 185 -7.78 -4.01 -8.84
N ILE A 186 -6.84 -4.50 -8.04
CA ILE A 186 -7.14 -5.51 -7.01
C ILE A 186 -8.05 -4.91 -5.93
N ILE A 187 -7.84 -3.66 -5.50
CA ILE A 187 -8.75 -2.97 -4.56
C ILE A 187 -10.16 -2.92 -5.13
N ALA A 188 -10.33 -2.50 -6.40
CA ALA A 188 -11.64 -2.41 -7.05
C ALA A 188 -12.32 -3.77 -7.13
N LEU A 189 -11.62 -4.82 -7.55
CA LEU A 189 -12.15 -6.18 -7.67
C LEU A 189 -12.56 -6.76 -6.30
N LEU A 190 -11.71 -6.59 -5.28
CA LEU A 190 -12.01 -7.08 -3.94
C LEU A 190 -13.16 -6.30 -3.29
N MET A 191 -13.24 -4.99 -3.48
CA MET A 191 -14.38 -4.20 -3.01
C MET A 191 -15.67 -4.57 -3.75
N ALA A 192 -15.60 -4.85 -5.07
CA ALA A 192 -16.74 -5.36 -5.83
C ALA A 192 -17.19 -6.73 -5.32
N PHE A 193 -16.25 -7.63 -5.04
CA PHE A 193 -16.54 -8.94 -4.43
C PHE A 193 -17.25 -8.79 -3.07
N LEU A 194 -16.74 -7.93 -2.20
CA LEU A 194 -17.36 -7.65 -0.90
C LEU A 194 -18.76 -7.03 -1.02
N ALA A 195 -19.04 -6.35 -2.14
CA ALA A 195 -20.35 -5.77 -2.47
C ALA A 195 -21.30 -6.75 -3.18
N GLY A 196 -20.92 -8.04 -3.26
CA GLY A 196 -21.76 -9.08 -3.82
C GLY A 196 -21.79 -9.13 -5.36
N ALA A 197 -20.71 -8.67 -6.03
CA ALA A 197 -20.58 -8.89 -7.46
C ALA A 197 -20.50 -10.38 -7.78
N ASP A 198 -21.13 -10.81 -8.89
CA ASP A 198 -21.10 -12.20 -9.32
C ASP A 198 -19.65 -12.66 -9.58
N GLY A 199 -19.26 -13.75 -8.93
CA GLY A 199 -17.92 -14.32 -9.05
C GLY A 199 -17.53 -14.68 -10.49
N ARG A 200 -18.49 -15.06 -11.33
CA ARG A 200 -18.24 -15.37 -12.76
C ARG A 200 -17.78 -14.12 -13.51
N TRP A 201 -18.43 -12.97 -13.28
CA TRP A 201 -18.05 -11.70 -13.86
C TRP A 201 -16.66 -11.26 -13.36
N LEU A 202 -16.42 -11.37 -12.06
CA LEU A 202 -15.11 -11.05 -11.47
C LEU A 202 -14.00 -11.92 -12.06
N THR A 203 -14.22 -13.23 -12.18
CA THR A 203 -13.25 -14.14 -12.81
C THR A 203 -13.00 -13.77 -14.26
N GLY A 204 -14.07 -13.50 -15.04
CA GLY A 204 -13.94 -13.07 -16.43
C GLY A 204 -13.14 -11.78 -16.58
N ILE A 205 -13.44 -10.76 -15.76
CA ILE A 205 -12.71 -9.47 -15.78
C ILE A 205 -11.25 -9.69 -15.37
N THR A 206 -10.99 -10.44 -14.30
CA THR A 206 -9.61 -10.70 -13.82
C THR A 206 -8.79 -11.41 -14.88
N THR A 207 -9.37 -12.45 -15.53
CA THR A 207 -8.71 -13.19 -16.60
C THR A 207 -8.43 -12.27 -17.82
N SER A 208 -9.41 -11.45 -18.21
CA SER A 208 -9.24 -10.49 -19.32
C SER A 208 -8.15 -9.45 -19.04
N LEU A 209 -8.12 -8.92 -17.81
CA LEU A 209 -7.09 -7.96 -17.39
C LEU A 209 -5.70 -8.62 -17.32
N PHE A 210 -5.62 -9.86 -16.87
CA PHE A 210 -4.36 -10.62 -16.84
C PHE A 210 -3.82 -10.87 -18.26
N ILE A 211 -4.66 -11.38 -19.17
CA ILE A 211 -4.27 -11.61 -20.56
C ILE A 211 -3.93 -10.27 -21.25
N GLY A 212 -4.77 -9.24 -21.10
CA GLY A 212 -4.50 -7.91 -21.65
C GLY A 212 -3.20 -7.30 -21.11
N GLY A 213 -2.91 -7.50 -19.82
CA GLY A 213 -1.67 -7.08 -19.17
C GLY A 213 -0.43 -7.80 -19.74
N LEU A 214 -0.53 -9.11 -20.01
CA LEU A 214 0.54 -9.87 -20.66
C LEU A 214 0.78 -9.40 -22.10
N VAL A 215 -0.28 -9.21 -22.87
CA VAL A 215 -0.19 -8.70 -24.24
C VAL A 215 0.47 -7.31 -24.24
N TYR A 216 0.00 -6.42 -23.36
CA TYR A 216 0.57 -5.08 -23.22
C TYR A 216 2.05 -5.11 -22.81
N ALA A 217 2.41 -5.99 -21.86
CA ALA A 217 3.80 -6.13 -21.43
C ALA A 217 4.70 -6.65 -22.54
N HIS A 218 4.21 -7.57 -23.40
CA HIS A 218 4.95 -8.10 -24.54
C HIS A 218 5.31 -7.02 -25.58
N HIS A 219 4.40 -6.04 -25.80
CA HIS A 219 4.64 -4.92 -26.72
C HIS A 219 5.55 -3.82 -26.17
N VAL A 220 5.90 -3.83 -24.88
CA VAL A 220 6.76 -2.83 -24.26
C VAL A 220 8.06 -3.50 -23.81
N PRO A 221 9.21 -3.30 -24.52
CA PRO A 221 10.45 -4.06 -24.29
C PRO A 221 10.95 -4.06 -22.84
N TYR A 222 10.90 -2.92 -22.15
CA TYR A 222 11.29 -2.80 -20.74
C TYR A 222 10.44 -3.66 -19.81
N ARG A 223 9.14 -3.80 -20.11
CA ARG A 223 8.20 -4.59 -19.29
C ARG A 223 8.36 -6.07 -19.54
N TRP A 224 8.53 -6.43 -20.80
CA TRP A 224 8.81 -7.81 -21.19
C TRP A 224 10.10 -8.30 -20.56
N LYS A 225 11.14 -7.46 -20.54
CA LYS A 225 12.41 -7.76 -19.87
C LYS A 225 12.23 -8.08 -18.39
N ARG A 226 11.32 -7.42 -17.66
CA ARG A 226 11.02 -7.76 -16.26
C ARG A 226 10.36 -9.13 -16.10
N ILE A 227 9.48 -9.51 -17.04
CA ILE A 227 8.85 -10.83 -17.03
C ILE A 227 9.87 -11.92 -17.37
N THR A 228 10.70 -11.71 -18.38
CA THR A 228 11.75 -12.68 -18.76
C THR A 228 12.80 -12.83 -17.66
N ALA A 229 13.21 -11.73 -17.02
CA ALA A 229 14.11 -11.75 -15.87
C ALA A 229 13.52 -12.51 -14.67
N PHE A 230 12.22 -12.42 -14.47
CA PHE A 230 11.53 -13.20 -13.44
C PHE A 230 11.46 -14.69 -13.77
N LEU A 231 11.19 -15.05 -15.05
CA LEU A 231 11.08 -16.45 -15.48
C LEU A 231 12.44 -17.15 -15.59
N ASN A 232 13.48 -16.40 -15.94
CA ASN A 232 14.85 -16.91 -16.06
C ASN A 232 15.86 -15.90 -15.53
N PRO A 233 16.01 -15.79 -14.20
CA PRO A 233 16.90 -14.81 -13.58
C PRO A 233 18.38 -15.01 -13.92
N GLU A 234 18.80 -16.24 -14.20
CA GLU A 234 20.20 -16.58 -14.52
C GLU A 234 20.57 -16.29 -15.98
N GLY A 235 19.58 -16.24 -16.87
CA GLY A 235 19.77 -16.02 -18.30
C GLY A 235 19.93 -14.56 -18.73
N ASP A 236 19.60 -13.61 -17.87
CA ASP A 236 19.71 -12.16 -18.13
C ASP A 236 20.52 -11.47 -17.03
N MET A 237 21.71 -10.96 -17.36
CA MET A 237 22.59 -10.22 -16.44
C MET A 237 22.14 -8.76 -16.16
N GLY A 238 20.87 -8.42 -16.43
CA GLY A 238 20.35 -7.07 -16.23
C GLY A 238 20.04 -6.74 -14.76
N ASP A 239 19.84 -5.46 -14.48
CA ASP A 239 19.59 -4.94 -13.12
C ASP A 239 18.43 -5.63 -12.41
N THR A 240 17.36 -5.99 -13.14
CA THR A 240 16.17 -6.66 -12.56
C THR A 240 16.49 -8.08 -12.11
N SER A 241 17.22 -8.85 -12.92
CA SER A 241 17.64 -10.21 -12.56
C SER A 241 18.62 -10.18 -11.39
N TYR A 242 19.55 -9.23 -11.40
CA TYR A 242 20.47 -9.01 -10.29
C TYR A 242 19.70 -8.74 -8.98
N GLN A 243 18.69 -7.87 -9.00
CA GLN A 243 17.87 -7.58 -7.82
C GLN A 243 17.16 -8.82 -7.29
N ILE A 244 16.52 -9.62 -8.19
CA ILE A 244 15.82 -10.86 -7.82
C ILE A 244 16.77 -11.85 -7.15
N ILE A 245 17.92 -12.11 -7.79
CA ILE A 245 18.92 -13.04 -7.28
C ILE A 245 19.43 -12.60 -5.90
N ARG A 246 19.70 -11.30 -5.73
CA ARG A 246 20.19 -10.78 -4.45
C ARG A 246 19.18 -10.85 -3.32
N MET A 247 17.89 -10.60 -3.63
CA MET A 247 16.80 -10.79 -2.65
C MET A 247 16.72 -12.25 -2.20
N LEU A 248 16.76 -13.21 -3.14
CA LEU A 248 16.71 -14.63 -2.82
C LEU A 248 17.93 -15.11 -2.04
N ILE A 249 19.13 -14.63 -2.38
CA ILE A 249 20.36 -14.94 -1.63
C ILE A 249 20.25 -14.43 -0.20
N ALA A 250 19.80 -13.20 0.02
CA ALA A 250 19.63 -12.64 1.35
C ALA A 250 18.65 -13.47 2.20
N LEU A 251 17.50 -13.87 1.62
CA LEU A 251 16.52 -14.73 2.27
C LEU A 251 17.11 -16.11 2.59
N SER A 252 17.78 -16.75 1.65
CA SER A 252 18.33 -18.10 1.83
C SER A 252 19.44 -18.15 2.88
N ARG A 253 20.30 -17.13 2.91
CA ARG A 253 21.37 -17.02 3.93
C ARG A 253 20.83 -16.77 5.34
N GLY A 254 19.69 -16.10 5.45
CA GLY A 254 19.03 -15.90 6.75
C GLY A 254 18.62 -17.20 7.43
N GLY A 255 18.43 -18.29 6.69
CA GLY A 255 18.01 -19.58 7.25
C GLY A 255 16.79 -19.48 8.14
N VAL A 256 16.75 -20.23 9.25
CA VAL A 256 15.58 -20.26 10.15
C VAL A 256 15.58 -19.06 11.12
N ALA A 257 16.69 -18.75 11.75
CA ALA A 257 16.79 -17.76 12.84
C ALA A 257 17.43 -16.44 12.45
N GLY A 258 17.97 -16.32 11.23
CA GLY A 258 18.69 -15.13 10.76
C GLY A 258 20.10 -14.99 11.32
N HIS A 259 20.77 -13.92 10.89
CA HIS A 259 22.12 -13.56 11.38
C HIS A 259 22.07 -12.68 12.64
N GLY A 260 20.90 -12.21 13.05
CA GLY A 260 20.70 -11.20 14.06
C GLY A 260 20.45 -9.80 13.48
N LEU A 261 19.77 -8.95 14.24
CA LEU A 261 19.48 -7.57 13.87
C LEU A 261 20.78 -6.81 13.56
N GLY A 262 20.82 -6.16 12.41
CA GLY A 262 21.99 -5.39 12.00
C GLY A 262 23.13 -6.21 11.38
N LEU A 263 23.09 -7.55 11.42
CA LEU A 263 24.22 -8.42 11.10
C LEU A 263 24.13 -9.14 9.75
N SER A 264 23.05 -8.97 8.98
CA SER A 264 22.96 -9.59 7.63
C SER A 264 24.08 -9.04 6.73
N PRO A 265 24.94 -9.90 6.16
CA PRO A 265 26.06 -9.48 5.31
C PRO A 265 25.60 -8.93 3.96
N ASP A 266 24.47 -9.37 3.45
CA ASP A 266 24.00 -9.05 2.10
C ASP A 266 23.63 -7.56 1.92
N LYS A 267 23.17 -6.89 2.96
CA LYS A 267 22.90 -5.45 2.95
C LYS A 267 24.18 -4.60 2.82
N TRP A 268 25.34 -5.13 3.20
CA TRP A 268 26.63 -4.43 3.13
C TRP A 268 27.23 -4.42 1.73
N ALA A 269 26.93 -5.42 0.92
CA ALA A 269 27.69 -5.67 -0.29
C ALA A 269 26.91 -5.53 -1.59
N SER A 270 25.60 -5.88 -1.61
CA SER A 270 25.03 -6.22 -2.93
C SER A 270 23.51 -6.16 -3.04
N LEU A 271 22.75 -5.90 -1.98
CA LEU A 271 21.31 -5.85 -2.08
C LEU A 271 20.84 -4.48 -2.62
N PRO A 272 20.20 -4.40 -3.80
CA PRO A 272 19.68 -3.15 -4.33
C PRO A 272 18.51 -2.67 -3.46
N GLU A 273 18.45 -1.36 -3.25
CA GLU A 273 17.36 -0.67 -2.52
C GLU A 273 16.92 -1.39 -1.23
N PRO A 274 17.85 -1.66 -0.28
CA PRO A 274 17.59 -2.51 0.89
C PRO A 274 16.58 -1.91 1.87
N TYR A 275 16.42 -0.58 1.90
CA TYR A 275 15.50 0.12 2.81
C TYR A 275 14.12 0.44 2.19
N THR A 276 13.92 0.19 0.88
CA THR A 276 12.65 0.42 0.16
C THR A 276 12.08 -0.90 -0.36
N ASP A 277 12.51 -1.32 -1.54
CA ASP A 277 11.93 -2.43 -2.30
C ASP A 277 12.36 -3.81 -1.80
N SER A 278 13.54 -3.92 -1.20
CA SER A 278 14.11 -5.19 -0.72
C SER A 278 14.07 -5.34 0.80
N ILE A 279 13.28 -4.51 1.51
CA ILE A 279 13.28 -4.49 2.98
C ILE A 279 12.85 -5.83 3.59
N PHE A 280 11.92 -6.56 2.95
CA PHE A 280 11.51 -7.88 3.45
C PHE A 280 12.65 -8.90 3.35
N SER A 281 13.51 -8.79 2.32
CA SER A 281 14.71 -9.63 2.22
C SER A 281 15.75 -9.29 3.30
N VAL A 282 15.83 -8.01 3.72
CA VAL A 282 16.64 -7.64 4.89
C VAL A 282 16.07 -8.26 6.17
N ILE A 283 14.75 -8.18 6.38
CA ILE A 283 14.09 -8.81 7.53
C ILE A 283 14.36 -10.32 7.56
N GLY A 284 14.22 -10.99 6.41
CA GLY A 284 14.51 -12.42 6.28
C GLY A 284 15.98 -12.76 6.48
N GLY A 285 16.91 -11.92 6.00
CA GLY A 285 18.35 -12.09 6.25
C GLY A 285 18.74 -11.91 7.72
N GLU A 286 18.11 -10.96 8.43
CA GLU A 286 18.42 -10.65 9.82
C GLU A 286 17.70 -11.54 10.83
N LEU A 287 16.42 -11.83 10.63
CA LEU A 287 15.57 -12.60 11.55
C LEU A 287 15.20 -13.98 11.02
N GLY A 288 15.66 -14.35 9.84
CA GLY A 288 15.40 -15.64 9.23
C GLY A 288 13.93 -15.84 8.82
N LEU A 289 13.60 -17.10 8.58
CA LEU A 289 12.23 -17.52 8.29
C LEU A 289 11.25 -17.14 9.40
N LEU A 290 11.66 -17.21 10.66
CA LEU A 290 10.81 -16.85 11.80
C LEU A 290 10.43 -15.37 11.75
N GLY A 291 11.36 -14.47 11.43
CA GLY A 291 11.09 -13.05 11.26
C GLY A 291 10.16 -12.77 10.08
N GLY A 292 10.38 -13.43 8.94
CA GLY A 292 9.51 -13.33 7.77
C GLY A 292 8.08 -13.78 8.07
N LEU A 293 7.92 -14.92 8.73
CA LEU A 293 6.60 -15.44 9.14
C LEU A 293 5.93 -14.56 10.20
N ALA A 294 6.68 -14.02 11.16
CA ALA A 294 6.15 -13.08 12.15
C ALA A 294 5.63 -11.80 11.48
N MET A 295 6.35 -11.28 10.48
CA MET A 295 5.91 -10.12 9.69
C MET A 295 4.63 -10.43 8.92
N LEU A 296 4.58 -11.57 8.22
CA LEU A 296 3.38 -12.02 7.50
C LEU A 296 2.18 -12.19 8.44
N ALA A 297 2.40 -12.80 9.61
CA ALA A 297 1.37 -12.97 10.64
C ALA A 297 0.88 -11.63 11.19
N ALA A 298 1.78 -10.67 11.43
CA ALA A 298 1.42 -9.33 11.91
C ALA A 298 0.56 -8.57 10.88
N VAL A 299 0.95 -8.59 9.62
CA VAL A 299 0.16 -7.99 8.52
C VAL A 299 -1.19 -8.69 8.37
N GLY A 300 -1.20 -10.02 8.38
CA GLY A 300 -2.43 -10.83 8.30
C GLY A 300 -3.38 -10.54 9.46
N TYR A 301 -2.88 -10.48 10.69
CA TYR A 301 -3.66 -10.11 11.87
C TYR A 301 -4.26 -8.72 11.76
N LEU A 302 -3.46 -7.72 11.35
CA LEU A 302 -3.94 -6.34 11.22
C LEU A 302 -4.97 -6.19 10.11
N THR A 303 -4.78 -6.87 8.99
CA THR A 303 -5.77 -6.90 7.90
C THR A 303 -7.07 -7.55 8.37
N TRP A 304 -6.98 -8.70 9.04
CA TRP A 304 -8.13 -9.37 9.64
C TRP A 304 -8.85 -8.47 10.65
N ARG A 305 -8.10 -7.81 11.57
CA ARG A 305 -8.69 -6.92 12.58
C ARG A 305 -9.37 -5.71 11.95
N ALA A 306 -8.79 -5.14 10.89
CA ALA A 306 -9.40 -4.04 10.14
C ALA A 306 -10.71 -4.48 9.46
N LEU A 307 -10.75 -5.68 8.87
CA LEU A 307 -11.98 -6.25 8.30
C LEU A 307 -13.03 -6.57 9.37
N ASP A 308 -12.61 -7.00 10.56
CA ASP A 308 -13.51 -7.21 11.70
C ASP A 308 -14.13 -5.88 12.18
N ILE A 309 -13.32 -4.82 12.28
CA ILE A 309 -13.81 -3.46 12.55
C ILE A 309 -14.81 -3.02 11.48
N ALA A 310 -14.48 -3.24 10.20
CA ALA A 310 -15.39 -2.93 9.10
C ALA A 310 -16.73 -3.63 9.27
N ARG A 311 -16.75 -4.96 9.49
CA ARG A 311 -17.98 -5.78 9.67
C ARG A 311 -18.88 -5.28 10.80
N ARG A 312 -18.31 -4.70 11.84
CA ARG A 312 -19.04 -4.14 12.98
C ARG A 312 -19.48 -2.69 12.78
N SER A 313 -19.15 -2.05 11.65
CA SER A 313 -19.55 -0.69 11.34
C SER A 313 -21.07 -0.52 11.40
N ARG A 314 -21.53 0.63 11.95
CA ARG A 314 -22.95 0.99 12.01
C ARG A 314 -23.48 1.53 10.68
N SER A 315 -22.61 1.98 9.77
CA SER A 315 -23.00 2.53 8.47
C SER A 315 -22.48 1.69 7.33
N THR A 316 -23.25 1.57 6.26
CA THR A 316 -22.85 0.89 5.01
C THR A 316 -21.60 1.53 4.41
N TYR A 317 -21.54 2.87 4.42
CA TYR A 317 -20.35 3.59 3.96
C TYR A 317 -19.11 3.26 4.80
N GLY A 318 -19.23 3.29 6.12
CA GLY A 318 -18.13 2.93 7.03
C GLY A 318 -17.64 1.49 6.84
N TRP A 319 -18.56 0.57 6.54
CA TRP A 319 -18.21 -0.81 6.18
C TRP A 319 -17.28 -0.83 4.96
N TYR A 320 -17.71 -0.26 3.82
CA TYR A 320 -16.91 -0.28 2.59
C TYR A 320 -15.63 0.52 2.71
N LEU A 321 -15.65 1.63 3.44
CA LEU A 321 -14.48 2.49 3.64
C LEU A 321 -13.37 1.76 4.43
N ALA A 322 -13.72 1.14 5.57
CA ALA A 322 -12.76 0.40 6.37
C ALA A 322 -12.31 -0.90 5.70
N ALA A 323 -13.22 -1.60 5.02
CA ALA A 323 -12.87 -2.79 4.25
C ALA A 323 -11.91 -2.47 3.09
N GLY A 324 -12.16 -1.38 2.35
CA GLY A 324 -11.26 -0.92 1.29
C GLY A 324 -9.88 -0.53 1.81
N ALA A 325 -9.81 0.17 2.96
CA ALA A 325 -8.54 0.49 3.62
C ALA A 325 -7.79 -0.77 4.08
N ALA A 326 -8.49 -1.75 4.66
CA ALA A 326 -7.91 -3.03 5.05
C ALA A 326 -7.34 -3.82 3.87
N VAL A 327 -8.13 -3.89 2.77
CA VAL A 327 -7.72 -4.54 1.51
C VAL A 327 -6.48 -3.86 0.94
N ALA A 328 -6.46 -2.52 0.89
CA ALA A 328 -5.33 -1.78 0.32
C ALA A 328 -4.02 -2.02 1.09
N LEU A 329 -4.06 -1.95 2.43
CA LEU A 329 -2.91 -2.22 3.28
C LEU A 329 -2.44 -3.67 3.18
N GLY A 330 -3.39 -4.62 3.24
CA GLY A 330 -3.09 -6.05 3.18
C GLY A 330 -2.51 -6.47 1.84
N ILE A 331 -3.14 -6.07 0.72
CA ILE A 331 -2.69 -6.49 -0.61
C ILE A 331 -1.35 -5.87 -0.99
N GLN A 332 -1.10 -4.60 -0.62
CA GLN A 332 0.19 -3.96 -0.86
C GLN A 332 1.32 -4.71 -0.13
N ALA A 333 1.10 -5.12 1.13
CA ALA A 333 2.07 -5.91 1.88
C ALA A 333 2.28 -7.30 1.28
N VAL A 334 1.20 -8.00 0.90
CA VAL A 334 1.29 -9.32 0.24
C VAL A 334 2.05 -9.24 -1.07
N LEU A 335 1.77 -8.24 -1.92
CA LEU A 335 2.48 -8.05 -3.18
C LEU A 335 3.97 -7.73 -2.95
N HIS A 336 4.31 -6.89 -1.96
CA HIS A 336 5.70 -6.61 -1.61
C HIS A 336 6.44 -7.89 -1.16
N ILE A 337 5.83 -8.69 -0.29
CA ILE A 337 6.40 -9.97 0.15
C ILE A 337 6.56 -10.93 -1.02
N ALA A 338 5.53 -11.03 -1.89
CA ALA A 338 5.57 -11.90 -3.08
C ALA A 338 6.67 -11.50 -4.07
N VAL A 339 6.95 -10.20 -4.24
CA VAL A 339 8.10 -9.71 -5.03
C VAL A 339 9.42 -10.15 -4.41
N ASN A 340 9.60 -9.92 -3.10
CA ASN A 340 10.84 -10.25 -2.40
C ASN A 340 11.13 -11.76 -2.35
N THR A 341 10.07 -12.59 -2.36
CA THR A 341 10.18 -14.05 -2.44
C THR A 341 10.19 -14.59 -3.86
N SER A 342 10.27 -13.71 -4.86
CA SER A 342 10.23 -14.09 -6.29
C SER A 342 9.02 -14.95 -6.68
N MET A 343 7.85 -14.66 -6.11
CA MET A 343 6.57 -15.26 -6.54
C MET A 343 5.92 -14.48 -7.68
N ILE A 344 6.25 -13.18 -7.80
CA ILE A 344 5.79 -12.28 -8.87
C ILE A 344 6.94 -11.38 -9.33
N PRO A 345 6.88 -10.82 -10.56
CA PRO A 345 7.91 -9.90 -11.07
C PRO A 345 8.08 -8.66 -10.20
N CYS A 346 9.27 -8.07 -10.19
CA CYS A 346 9.58 -6.84 -9.44
C CYS A 346 8.67 -5.67 -9.82
N THR A 347 8.04 -5.03 -8.82
CA THR A 347 7.06 -3.95 -9.02
C THR A 347 7.45 -2.62 -8.38
N GLY A 348 8.43 -2.56 -7.50
CA GLY A 348 8.83 -1.34 -6.80
C GLY A 348 7.78 -0.84 -5.79
N LEU A 349 7.05 -1.76 -5.17
CA LEU A 349 6.06 -1.44 -4.13
C LEU A 349 6.71 -1.44 -2.76
N THR A 350 6.31 -0.50 -1.92
CA THR A 350 6.78 -0.43 -0.52
C THR A 350 5.97 -1.36 0.39
N LEU A 351 6.60 -1.90 1.44
CA LEU A 351 5.92 -2.60 2.53
C LEU A 351 5.29 -1.56 3.47
N PRO A 352 3.95 -1.52 3.62
CA PRO A 352 3.28 -0.52 4.44
C PRO A 352 3.85 -0.44 5.87
N PHE A 353 4.07 0.77 6.37
CA PHE A 353 4.66 1.10 7.68
C PHE A 353 6.14 0.74 7.85
N ILE A 354 6.67 -0.19 7.09
CA ILE A 354 8.04 -0.73 7.26
C ILE A 354 9.03 -0.06 6.30
N SER A 355 8.79 -0.13 4.97
CA SER A 355 9.71 0.45 3.97
C SER A 355 9.92 1.95 4.17
N HIS A 356 11.10 2.44 3.78
CA HIS A 356 11.34 3.86 3.64
C HIS A 356 10.54 4.42 2.46
N GLY A 357 9.89 5.56 2.68
CA GLY A 357 9.06 6.27 1.69
C GLY A 357 8.03 7.14 2.41
N GLY A 358 8.27 8.47 2.48
CA GLY A 358 7.42 9.40 3.22
C GLY A 358 5.96 9.37 2.76
N SER A 359 5.71 9.50 1.44
CA SER A 359 4.35 9.46 0.90
C SER A 359 3.62 8.15 1.20
N SER A 360 4.33 7.01 1.10
CA SER A 360 3.75 5.69 1.39
C SER A 360 3.42 5.52 2.87
N LEU A 361 4.32 5.94 3.76
CA LEU A 361 4.07 5.88 5.21
C LEU A 361 2.90 6.76 5.62
N ILE A 362 2.83 8.00 5.10
CA ILE A 362 1.75 8.94 5.39
C ILE A 362 0.40 8.41 4.86
N SER A 363 0.38 7.86 3.63
CA SER A 363 -0.85 7.29 3.06
C SER A 363 -1.31 6.04 3.81
N ALA A 364 -0.40 5.15 4.18
CA ALA A 364 -0.70 3.98 4.99
C ALA A 364 -1.24 4.38 6.39
N ALA A 365 -0.64 5.39 7.01
CA ALA A 365 -1.08 5.95 8.28
C ALA A 365 -2.49 6.57 8.18
N ALA A 366 -2.79 7.28 7.07
CA ALA A 366 -4.12 7.81 6.80
C ALA A 366 -5.16 6.69 6.68
N LEU A 367 -4.85 5.61 5.92
CA LEU A 367 -5.74 4.45 5.79
C LEU A 367 -5.96 3.75 7.14
N ALA A 368 -4.91 3.58 7.95
CA ALA A 368 -5.04 3.05 9.30
C ALA A 368 -5.88 3.95 10.21
N GLY A 369 -5.70 5.27 10.12
CA GLY A 369 -6.51 6.27 10.81
C GLY A 369 -7.98 6.21 10.42
N ILE A 370 -8.29 5.97 9.14
CA ILE A 370 -9.66 5.76 8.65
C ILE A 370 -10.29 4.52 9.29
N VAL A 371 -9.55 3.40 9.37
CA VAL A 371 -10.03 2.19 10.08
C VAL A 371 -10.30 2.50 11.55
N LEU A 372 -9.40 3.23 12.22
CA LEU A 372 -9.57 3.67 13.61
C LEU A 372 -10.78 4.62 13.75
N SER A 373 -11.02 5.51 12.78
CA SER A 373 -12.21 6.35 12.75
C SER A 373 -13.48 5.50 12.73
N VAL A 374 -13.57 4.52 11.83
CA VAL A 374 -14.72 3.63 11.72
C VAL A 374 -14.89 2.81 13.01
N SER A 375 -13.81 2.40 13.68
CA SER A 375 -13.89 1.65 14.94
C SER A 375 -14.62 2.40 16.06
N ARG A 376 -14.64 3.74 16.01
CA ARG A 376 -15.37 4.60 16.97
C ARG A 376 -16.88 4.62 16.73
N PHE A 377 -17.36 4.07 15.63
CA PHE A 377 -18.76 4.00 15.24
C PHE A 377 -19.19 2.55 14.96
N THR A 378 -18.63 1.58 15.69
CA THR A 378 -18.99 0.17 15.61
C THR A 378 -20.15 -0.18 16.54
N ARG A 379 -20.80 -1.32 16.30
CA ARG A 379 -21.71 -1.94 17.27
C ARG A 379 -20.88 -2.60 18.37
N PRO A 380 -21.38 -2.64 19.63
CA PRO A 380 -20.72 -3.41 20.68
C PRO A 380 -20.45 -4.85 20.24
N GLU A 381 -19.34 -5.44 20.67
CA GLU A 381 -19.13 -6.87 20.53
C GLU A 381 -20.30 -7.57 21.24
N THR A 382 -21.22 -8.16 20.48
CA THR A 382 -22.19 -9.08 21.08
C THR A 382 -21.39 -10.29 21.52
N VAL A 383 -21.31 -10.50 22.85
CA VAL A 383 -20.81 -11.76 23.41
C VAL A 383 -21.58 -12.88 22.72
N PRO A 384 -20.92 -13.88 22.13
CA PRO A 384 -21.61 -15.02 21.54
C PRO A 384 -22.48 -15.65 22.64
N ARG A 385 -23.79 -15.77 22.37
CA ARG A 385 -24.69 -16.54 23.20
C ARG A 385 -24.42 -18.03 23.07
#